data_ac2934d9c6a46e456f043a21d5819fb3
#
_entry.id   ac2934d9c6a46e456f043a21d5819fb3
#
_cell.length_a   1.000
_cell.length_b   1.000
_cell.length_c   1.000
_cell.angle_alpha   90.00
_cell.angle_beta   90.00
_cell.angle_gamma   90.00
#
_symmetry.space_group_name_H-M   'P 1'
#
loop_
_entity.id
_entity.type
_entity.pdbx_description
1 polymer ?
#
loop_
_entity_poly.entity_id
_entity_poly.type
_entity_poly.pdbx_seq_one_letter_code
_entity_poly.pdbx_strand_id
1 'polypeptide(L)'
;ICAKCNSKVRDIDISIHFNSADHQRILDGKTMGSEVWVRDTTGVKGDLSKRICNQLSKIGFRNRGVKTTSGLWVLNKTSKPALLIEVCFVSDPDDAKLYKANKDNVAKAIVQAILNYNKKH
;
A
#
# COMPACT_ATOMS: atom_id res chain seq x y z
N ILE A 1 -3.14 17.17 7.59
CA ILE A 1 -3.59 16.12 6.64
C ILE A 1 -4.91 15.49 7.09
N CYS A 2 -4.99 15.03 8.33
CA CYS A 2 -6.22 14.39 8.80
C CYS A 2 -7.42 15.36 8.82
N ALA A 3 -7.20 16.61 9.22
CA ALA A 3 -8.25 17.63 9.19
C ALA A 3 -8.73 17.89 7.76
N LYS A 4 -7.81 17.93 6.79
CA LYS A 4 -8.15 18.11 5.38
C LYS A 4 -8.93 16.91 4.84
N CYS A 5 -8.53 15.69 5.17
CA CYS A 5 -9.28 14.48 4.81
C CYS A 5 -10.67 14.51 5.43
N ASN A 6 -10.76 14.82 6.72
CA ASN A 6 -12.03 14.82 7.44
C ASN A 6 -13.00 15.90 6.99
N SER A 7 -12.51 16.92 6.29
CA SER A 7 -13.37 18.00 5.74
C SER A 7 -14.07 17.58 4.43
N LYS A 8 -13.73 16.42 3.87
CA LYS A 8 -14.28 15.93 2.60
C LYS A 8 -15.23 14.76 2.83
N VAL A 9 -16.26 14.64 1.99
CA VAL A 9 -17.13 13.45 1.95
C VAL A 9 -16.37 12.36 1.18
N ARG A 10 -16.16 11.20 1.82
CA ARG A 10 -15.44 10.07 1.22
C ARG A 10 -15.74 8.79 1.99
N ASP A 11 -15.41 7.64 1.38
CA ASP A 11 -15.62 6.33 1.99
C ASP A 11 -14.35 5.75 2.62
N ILE A 12 -13.17 6.13 2.10
CA ILE A 12 -11.89 5.61 2.55
C ILE A 12 -10.78 6.61 2.27
N ASP A 13 -9.75 6.59 3.09
CA ASP A 13 -8.54 7.39 2.90
C ASP A 13 -7.37 6.46 2.57
N ILE A 14 -6.67 6.75 1.48
CA ILE A 14 -5.51 5.97 1.05
C ILE A 14 -4.30 6.89 0.96
N SER A 15 -3.24 6.52 1.66
CA SER A 15 -1.96 7.21 1.61
C SER A 15 -0.96 6.30 0.90
N ILE A 16 -0.23 6.83 -0.07
CA ILE A 16 0.72 6.06 -0.88
C ILE A 16 2.13 6.53 -0.58
N HIS A 17 2.98 5.61 -0.17
CA HIS A 17 4.34 5.87 0.26
C HIS A 17 5.34 4.91 -0.36
N PHE A 18 6.62 5.25 -0.20
CA PHE A 18 7.73 4.37 -0.52
C PHE A 18 8.49 4.09 0.76
N ASN A 19 8.84 2.83 0.96
CA ASN A 19 9.53 2.37 2.15
C ASN A 19 11.05 2.53 2.00
N SER A 20 11.77 2.45 3.11
CA SER A 20 13.22 2.55 3.13
C SER A 20 13.77 1.64 4.23
N ALA A 21 14.83 0.91 3.90
CA ALA A 21 15.53 0.08 4.88
C ALA A 21 16.77 0.81 5.40
N ASP A 22 17.20 0.46 6.62
CA ASP A 22 18.34 1.11 7.27
C ASP A 22 19.69 0.76 6.64
N HIS A 23 19.75 -0.31 5.85
CA HIS A 23 21.00 -0.76 5.23
C HIS A 23 20.82 -0.84 3.72
N GLN A 24 21.94 -0.62 3.02
CA GLN A 24 21.97 -0.74 1.56
C GLN A 24 21.90 -2.20 1.14
N ARG A 25 21.12 -2.45 0.09
CA ARG A 25 21.05 -3.75 -0.54
C ARG A 25 21.69 -3.70 -1.92
N ILE A 26 22.14 -4.84 -2.39
CA ILE A 26 22.69 -4.99 -3.75
C ILE A 26 21.62 -5.51 -4.69
N LEU A 27 21.82 -5.30 -5.98
CA LEU A 27 20.96 -5.87 -7.01
C LEU A 27 21.16 -7.39 -7.05
N ASP A 28 20.17 -8.14 -6.61
CA ASP A 28 20.23 -9.61 -6.51
C ASP A 28 19.08 -10.31 -7.25
N GLY A 29 18.26 -9.57 -7.98
CA GLY A 29 17.10 -10.11 -8.68
C GLY A 29 15.89 -10.35 -7.80
N LYS A 30 15.96 -10.03 -6.51
CA LYS A 30 14.87 -10.25 -5.56
C LYS A 30 14.39 -8.93 -4.99
N THR A 31 13.09 -8.67 -5.09
CA THR A 31 12.50 -7.46 -4.52
C THR A 31 12.28 -7.61 -3.02
N MET A 32 12.33 -6.50 -2.28
CA MET A 32 11.87 -6.45 -0.89
C MET A 32 10.35 -6.41 -0.83
N GLY A 33 9.74 -5.63 -1.71
CA GLY A 33 8.33 -5.74 -2.00
C GLY A 33 7.41 -4.71 -1.36
N SER A 34 6.12 -5.06 -1.40
CA SER A 34 5.01 -4.19 -1.01
C SER A 34 4.38 -4.63 0.29
N GLU A 35 3.89 -3.67 1.05
CA GLU A 35 3.10 -3.93 2.25
C GLU A 35 2.05 -2.83 2.43
N VAL A 36 0.98 -3.14 3.16
CA VAL A 36 -0.06 -2.17 3.48
C VAL A 36 -0.24 -2.16 4.99
N TRP A 37 -0.22 -0.96 5.56
CA TRP A 37 -0.42 -0.74 6.99
C TRP A 37 -1.82 -0.26 7.27
N VAL A 38 -2.46 -0.85 8.29
CA VAL A 38 -3.78 -0.48 8.77
C VAL A 38 -3.78 -0.50 10.29
N ARG A 39 -4.78 0.17 10.89
CA ARG A 39 -4.95 0.13 12.33
C ARG A 39 -5.37 -1.25 12.82
N ASP A 40 -6.29 -1.87 12.07
CA ASP A 40 -6.76 -3.23 12.30
C ASP A 40 -7.26 -3.81 10.98
N THR A 41 -7.56 -5.10 10.95
CA THR A 41 -7.96 -5.78 9.71
C THR A 41 -9.47 -5.97 9.56
N THR A 42 -10.27 -5.24 10.31
CA THR A 42 -11.73 -5.36 10.21
C THR A 42 -12.27 -4.69 8.94
N GLY A 43 -13.31 -5.29 8.36
CA GLY A 43 -14.05 -4.70 7.23
C GLY A 43 -13.19 -4.39 6.03
N VAL A 44 -13.41 -3.21 5.45
CA VAL A 44 -12.73 -2.76 4.23
C VAL A 44 -11.21 -2.69 4.42
N LYS A 45 -10.73 -2.35 5.61
CA LYS A 45 -9.29 -2.19 5.85
C LYS A 45 -8.54 -3.49 5.55
N GLY A 46 -9.01 -4.61 6.08
CA GLY A 46 -8.36 -5.91 5.85
C GLY A 46 -8.55 -6.43 4.43
N ASP A 47 -9.78 -6.40 3.94
CA ASP A 47 -10.10 -6.96 2.62
C ASP A 47 -9.40 -6.19 1.49
N LEU A 48 -9.58 -4.87 1.45
CA LEU A 48 -8.97 -4.06 0.39
C LEU A 48 -7.44 -4.12 0.44
N SER A 49 -6.85 -4.11 1.64
CA SER A 49 -5.40 -4.19 1.81
C SER A 49 -4.82 -5.49 1.21
N LYS A 50 -5.49 -6.62 1.44
CA LYS A 50 -5.07 -7.90 0.84
C LYS A 50 -5.14 -7.85 -0.68
N ARG A 51 -6.20 -7.27 -1.22
CA ARG A 51 -6.37 -7.14 -2.68
C ARG A 51 -5.28 -6.26 -3.29
N ILE A 52 -4.90 -5.18 -2.61
CA ILE A 52 -3.81 -4.30 -3.06
C ILE A 52 -2.49 -5.08 -3.08
N CYS A 53 -2.16 -5.78 -2.00
CA CYS A 53 -0.94 -6.58 -1.93
C CYS A 53 -0.90 -7.64 -3.05
N ASN A 54 -2.02 -8.31 -3.32
CA ASN A 54 -2.11 -9.32 -4.35
C ASN A 54 -1.90 -8.72 -5.75
N GLN A 55 -2.48 -7.57 -6.03
CA GLN A 55 -2.32 -6.91 -7.33
C GLN A 55 -0.88 -6.43 -7.54
N LEU A 56 -0.25 -5.88 -6.52
CA LEU A 56 1.15 -5.46 -6.61
C LEU A 56 2.09 -6.66 -6.80
N SER A 57 1.78 -7.79 -6.18
CA SER A 57 2.60 -9.00 -6.34
C SER A 57 2.59 -9.53 -7.78
N LYS A 58 1.52 -9.30 -8.52
CA LYS A 58 1.43 -9.71 -9.94
C LYS A 58 2.41 -8.94 -10.82
N ILE A 59 2.82 -7.74 -10.42
CA ILE A 59 3.84 -6.95 -11.13
C ILE A 59 5.23 -7.54 -10.91
N GLY A 60 5.45 -8.17 -9.75
CA GLY A 60 6.73 -8.77 -9.39
C GLY A 60 7.24 -8.36 -8.02
N PHE A 61 6.54 -7.48 -7.30
CA PHE A 61 6.92 -7.11 -5.94
C PHE A 61 6.58 -8.24 -4.97
N ARG A 62 7.54 -8.58 -4.11
CA ARG A 62 7.28 -9.54 -3.04
C ARG A 62 6.08 -9.05 -2.21
N ASN A 63 5.15 -9.95 -1.91
CA ASN A 63 4.01 -9.62 -1.06
C ASN A 63 4.44 -9.77 0.41
N ARG A 64 4.64 -8.63 1.09
CA ARG A 64 5.00 -8.61 2.51
C ARG A 64 3.77 -8.65 3.42
N GLY A 65 2.58 -8.54 2.83
CA GLY A 65 1.33 -8.70 3.54
C GLY A 65 0.79 -7.42 4.17
N VAL A 66 -0.28 -7.61 4.91
CA VAL A 66 -0.96 -6.53 5.62
C VAL A 66 -0.39 -6.47 7.04
N LYS A 67 0.01 -5.26 7.44
CA LYS A 67 0.60 -4.98 8.74
C LYS A 67 -0.36 -4.14 9.57
N THR A 68 -0.38 -4.33 10.88
CA THR A 68 -1.23 -3.54 11.76
C THR A 68 -0.38 -2.73 12.73
N THR A 69 -0.87 -1.52 13.03
CA THR A 69 -0.22 -0.65 14.01
C THR A 69 -1.22 0.38 14.55
N SER A 70 -1.07 0.75 15.80
CA SER A 70 -1.79 1.87 16.40
C SER A 70 -0.93 3.14 16.42
N GLY A 71 0.32 3.06 15.94
CA GLY A 71 1.29 4.15 16.07
C GLY A 71 1.32 5.15 14.91
N LEU A 72 0.64 4.87 13.80
CA LEU A 72 0.63 5.77 12.64
C LEU A 72 -0.51 6.77 12.76
N TRP A 73 -0.16 8.05 12.76
CA TRP A 73 -1.10 9.15 12.94
C TRP A 73 -2.24 9.12 11.93
N VAL A 74 -1.93 8.98 10.63
CA VAL A 74 -2.94 9.02 9.58
C VAL A 74 -3.99 7.91 9.72
N LEU A 75 -3.58 6.74 10.25
CA LEU A 75 -4.48 5.60 10.43
C LEU A 75 -5.43 5.78 11.61
N ASN A 76 -5.04 6.60 12.60
CA ASN A 76 -5.79 6.78 13.84
C ASN A 76 -6.67 8.02 13.84
N LYS A 77 -6.28 9.07 13.11
CA LYS A 77 -6.90 10.39 13.22
C LYS A 77 -7.86 10.72 12.08
N THR A 78 -7.94 9.90 11.04
CA THR A 78 -8.97 10.06 10.01
C THR A 78 -10.30 9.49 10.49
N SER A 79 -11.41 10.13 10.11
CA SER A 79 -12.76 9.69 10.53
C SER A 79 -13.27 8.48 9.74
N LYS A 80 -12.64 8.17 8.60
CA LYS A 80 -12.99 7.03 7.75
C LYS A 80 -11.88 5.98 7.79
N PRO A 81 -12.17 4.74 7.37
CA PRO A 81 -11.12 3.73 7.26
C PRO A 81 -9.95 4.25 6.45
N ALA A 82 -8.73 4.00 6.92
CA ALA A 82 -7.52 4.48 6.28
C ALA A 82 -6.53 3.36 6.03
N LEU A 83 -5.89 3.39 4.85
CA LEU A 83 -4.82 2.47 4.46
C LEU A 83 -3.57 3.28 4.13
N LEU A 84 -2.40 2.77 4.54
CA LEU A 84 -1.12 3.30 4.13
C LEU A 84 -0.40 2.25 3.29
N ILE A 85 -0.25 2.52 1.99
CA ILE A 85 0.37 1.59 1.05
C ILE A 85 1.85 1.93 0.93
N GLU A 86 2.71 0.97 1.29
CA GLU A 86 4.14 1.03 1.01
C GLU A 86 4.37 0.23 -0.27
N VAL A 87 4.53 0.92 -1.40
CA VAL A 87 4.59 0.29 -2.73
C VAL A 87 5.80 -0.61 -2.84
N CYS A 88 6.97 -0.09 -2.48
CA CYS A 88 8.24 -0.82 -2.53
C CYS A 88 9.30 -0.08 -1.71
N PHE A 89 10.48 -0.68 -1.61
CA PHE A 89 11.62 -0.08 -0.91
C PHE A 89 12.48 0.71 -1.90
N VAL A 90 12.51 2.03 -1.79
CA VAL A 90 13.35 2.86 -2.66
C VAL A 90 14.84 2.63 -2.42
N SER A 91 15.20 2.12 -1.23
CA SER A 91 16.57 1.76 -0.87
C SER A 91 17.03 0.44 -1.48
N ASP A 92 16.13 -0.35 -2.07
CA ASP A 92 16.47 -1.63 -2.72
C ASP A 92 16.55 -1.43 -4.23
N PRO A 93 17.72 -1.74 -4.86
CA PRO A 93 17.89 -1.53 -6.30
C PRO A 93 16.91 -2.31 -7.16
N ASP A 94 16.54 -3.53 -6.78
CA ASP A 94 15.58 -4.35 -7.53
C ASP A 94 14.19 -3.75 -7.46
N ASP A 95 13.75 -3.27 -6.28
CA ASP A 95 12.48 -2.59 -6.12
C ASP A 95 12.42 -1.31 -6.96
N ALA A 96 13.47 -0.50 -6.89
CA ALA A 96 13.54 0.76 -7.63
C ALA A 96 13.49 0.53 -9.14
N LYS A 97 14.23 -0.47 -9.63
CA LYS A 97 14.24 -0.84 -11.05
C LYS A 97 12.85 -1.29 -11.51
N LEU A 98 12.22 -2.17 -10.75
CA LEU A 98 10.90 -2.69 -11.07
C LEU A 98 9.86 -1.57 -11.08
N TYR A 99 9.91 -0.68 -10.10
CA TYR A 99 8.99 0.45 -10.02
C TYR A 99 9.14 1.39 -11.22
N LYS A 100 10.38 1.75 -11.58
CA LYS A 100 10.63 2.64 -12.72
C LYS A 100 10.09 2.06 -14.02
N ALA A 101 10.15 0.74 -14.19
CA ALA A 101 9.65 0.07 -15.38
C ALA A 101 8.12 -0.09 -15.36
N ASN A 102 7.45 0.07 -14.21
CA ASN A 102 6.04 -0.29 -14.03
C ASN A 102 5.20 0.76 -13.32
N LYS A 103 5.57 2.04 -13.38
CA LYS A 103 4.83 3.11 -12.67
C LYS A 103 3.34 3.08 -12.95
N ASP A 104 2.97 2.99 -14.23
CA ASP A 104 1.56 2.98 -14.64
C ASP A 104 0.86 1.70 -14.19
N ASN A 105 1.56 0.58 -14.23
CA ASN A 105 1.02 -0.70 -13.78
C ASN A 105 0.77 -0.71 -12.27
N VAL A 106 1.61 -0.03 -11.50
CA VAL A 106 1.42 0.13 -10.05
C VAL A 106 0.12 0.89 -9.78
N ALA A 107 -0.09 2.02 -10.45
CA ALA A 107 -1.31 2.79 -10.32
C ALA A 107 -2.55 1.96 -10.71
N LYS A 108 -2.47 1.24 -11.83
CA LYS A 108 -3.55 0.36 -12.31
C LYS A 108 -3.83 -0.77 -11.33
N ALA A 109 -2.80 -1.33 -10.70
CA ALA A 109 -2.94 -2.41 -9.71
C ALA A 109 -3.76 -1.95 -8.50
N ILE A 110 -3.48 -0.77 -7.99
CA ILE A 110 -4.20 -0.20 -6.85
C ILE A 110 -5.67 0.06 -7.23
N VAL A 111 -5.89 0.66 -8.40
CA VAL A 111 -7.24 0.92 -8.91
C VAL A 111 -8.00 -0.40 -9.12
N GLN A 112 -7.34 -1.41 -9.69
CA GLN A 112 -7.97 -2.70 -9.92
C GLN A 112 -8.40 -3.37 -8.60
N ALA A 113 -7.58 -3.25 -7.55
CA ALA A 113 -7.93 -3.76 -6.23
C ALA A 113 -9.19 -3.09 -5.69
N ILE A 114 -9.30 -1.78 -5.84
CA ILE A 114 -10.48 -1.01 -5.41
C ILE A 114 -11.72 -1.46 -6.19
N LEU A 115 -11.59 -1.60 -7.50
CA LEU A 115 -12.70 -2.05 -8.35
C LEU A 115 -13.16 -3.47 -7.99
N ASN A 116 -12.21 -4.37 -7.73
CA ASN A 116 -12.52 -5.75 -7.32
C ASN A 116 -13.22 -5.77 -5.97
N TYR A 117 -12.79 -4.93 -5.05
CA TYR A 117 -13.45 -4.80 -3.75
C TYR A 117 -14.89 -4.34 -3.92
N ASN A 118 -15.12 -3.30 -4.73
CA ASN A 118 -16.45 -2.74 -4.97
C ASN A 118 -17.41 -3.75 -5.61
N LYS A 119 -16.91 -4.62 -6.48
CA LYS A 119 -17.74 -5.67 -7.10
C LYS A 119 -18.27 -6.69 -6.08
N LYS A 120 -17.53 -6.92 -5.00
CA LYS A 120 -17.91 -7.85 -3.93
C LYS A 120 -18.82 -7.20 -2.89
N HIS A 121 -18.79 -5.92 -2.81
CA HIS A 121 -19.48 -5.15 -1.79
C HIS A 121 -20.31 -4.01 -2.41
#